data_0282a2f3b17b6ecf73b860f7721d59aa
#
_entry.id   0282a2f3b17b6ecf73b860f7721d59aa
#
_cell.length_a   1.000
_cell.length_b   1.000
_cell.length_c   1.000
_cell.angle_alpha   90.00
_cell.angle_beta   90.00
_cell.angle_gamma   90.00
#
_symmetry.space_group_name_H-M   'P 1'
#
loop_
_entity.id
_entity.type
_entity.pdbx_description
1 polymer ?
#
loop_
_entity_poly.entity_id
_entity_poly.type
_entity_poly.pdbx_seq_one_letter_code
_entity_poly.pdbx_strand_id
1 'polypeptide(L)'
;MMKIFTYISLILMIFQSSCSTKLPEIEGMNYDAWVTDKYGCRGERMDLVSLIDINQDKFLRYNQNEIIDILGRPENQTLFTRSQTIFYYYISYNPACNGQETRMEDEQIKLEIRFDALNRSKSLYVHNYVNPLKK
;
A
#
# COMPACT_ATOMS: atom_id res chain seq x y z
N MET A 1 -3.94 -35.00 -37.81
CA MET A 1 -3.14 -34.67 -36.59
C MET A 1 -2.75 -33.19 -36.55
N MET A 2 -2.31 -32.58 -37.65
CA MET A 2 -1.86 -31.16 -37.66
C MET A 2 -2.94 -30.13 -37.26
N LYS A 3 -4.21 -30.33 -37.60
CA LYS A 3 -5.31 -29.41 -37.27
C LYS A 3 -5.69 -29.37 -35.76
N ILE A 4 -5.48 -30.48 -35.06
CA ILE A 4 -5.79 -30.57 -33.63
C ILE A 4 -4.77 -29.80 -32.80
N PHE A 5 -3.49 -29.84 -33.18
CA PHE A 5 -2.40 -29.08 -32.50
C PHE A 5 -2.61 -27.56 -32.64
N THR A 6 -3.14 -27.10 -33.77
CA THR A 6 -3.41 -25.67 -33.99
C THR A 6 -4.54 -25.15 -33.09
N TYR A 7 -5.57 -25.95 -32.84
CA TYR A 7 -6.68 -25.59 -31.94
C TYR A 7 -6.26 -25.61 -30.46
N ILE A 8 -5.41 -26.55 -30.07
CA ILE A 8 -4.87 -26.61 -28.69
C ILE A 8 -3.99 -25.40 -28.40
N SER A 9 -3.15 -24.96 -29.35
CA SER A 9 -2.32 -23.76 -29.21
C SER A 9 -3.15 -22.48 -29.13
N LEU A 10 -4.27 -22.40 -29.82
CA LEU A 10 -5.16 -21.22 -29.80
C LEU A 10 -5.94 -21.13 -28.48
N ILE A 11 -6.31 -22.26 -27.88
CA ILE A 11 -7.04 -22.31 -26.61
C ILE A 11 -6.12 -21.91 -25.44
N LEU A 12 -4.82 -22.18 -25.52
CA LEU A 12 -3.86 -21.84 -24.44
C LEU A 12 -3.59 -20.33 -24.32
N MET A 13 -3.89 -19.53 -25.36
CA MET A 13 -3.69 -18.08 -25.34
C MET A 13 -4.80 -17.28 -24.65
N ILE A 14 -5.94 -17.89 -24.29
CA ILE A 14 -7.11 -17.17 -23.77
C ILE A 14 -7.08 -17.00 -22.24
N PHE A 15 -6.17 -17.68 -21.50
CA PHE A 15 -6.11 -17.66 -20.03
C PHE A 15 -5.14 -16.63 -19.43
N GLN A 16 -4.78 -15.58 -20.15
CA GLN A 16 -4.02 -14.45 -19.60
C GLN A 16 -4.96 -13.38 -19.02
N SER A 17 -5.94 -13.76 -18.22
CA SER A 17 -6.67 -12.80 -17.39
C SER A 17 -5.75 -12.34 -16.27
N SER A 18 -4.94 -11.32 -16.53
CA SER A 18 -4.22 -10.60 -15.50
C SER A 18 -5.25 -9.94 -14.57
N CYS A 19 -5.46 -10.53 -13.41
CA CYS A 19 -6.26 -9.92 -12.34
C CYS A 19 -5.41 -8.82 -11.72
N SER A 20 -5.47 -7.59 -12.27
CA SER A 20 -4.81 -6.43 -11.68
C SER A 20 -5.70 -5.84 -10.59
N THR A 21 -5.13 -5.53 -9.44
CA THR A 21 -5.83 -4.83 -8.36
C THR A 21 -6.25 -3.44 -8.85
N LYS A 22 -7.55 -3.12 -8.69
CA LYS A 22 -8.05 -1.80 -9.07
C LYS A 22 -7.56 -0.75 -8.07
N LEU A 23 -6.83 0.26 -8.54
CA LEU A 23 -6.39 1.38 -7.71
C LEU A 23 -7.60 2.23 -7.28
N PRO A 24 -7.65 2.70 -6.02
CA PRO A 24 -8.63 3.68 -5.59
C PRO A 24 -8.53 4.98 -6.41
N GLU A 25 -9.66 5.47 -6.89
CA GLU A 25 -9.70 6.73 -7.65
C GLU A 25 -9.69 7.91 -6.67
N ILE A 26 -8.54 8.58 -6.55
CA ILE A 26 -8.31 9.75 -5.70
C ILE A 26 -7.70 10.84 -6.59
N GLU A 27 -8.39 11.97 -6.69
CA GLU A 27 -7.91 13.11 -7.46
C GLU A 27 -6.58 13.63 -6.90
N GLY A 28 -5.59 13.79 -7.78
CA GLY A 28 -4.25 14.26 -7.42
C GLY A 28 -3.32 13.20 -6.83
N MET A 29 -3.80 11.95 -6.63
CA MET A 29 -2.95 10.87 -6.09
C MET A 29 -2.02 10.32 -7.17
N ASN A 30 -0.72 10.31 -6.89
CA ASN A 30 0.31 9.66 -7.70
C ASN A 30 0.84 8.43 -6.96
N TYR A 31 0.30 7.26 -7.28
CA TYR A 31 0.68 6.00 -6.65
C TYR A 31 2.12 5.58 -6.94
N ASP A 32 2.64 5.87 -8.14
CA ASP A 32 4.03 5.54 -8.50
C ASP A 32 5.03 6.37 -7.67
N ALA A 33 4.75 7.66 -7.48
CA ALA A 33 5.54 8.52 -6.61
C ALA A 33 5.52 8.02 -5.15
N TRP A 34 4.33 7.63 -4.66
CA TRP A 34 4.19 7.04 -3.32
C TRP A 34 5.02 5.77 -3.15
N VAL A 35 4.91 4.82 -4.10
CA VAL A 35 5.58 3.50 -4.03
C VAL A 35 7.10 3.65 -4.11
N THR A 36 7.59 4.58 -4.92
CA THR A 36 9.03 4.79 -5.13
C THR A 36 9.70 5.56 -3.99
N ASP A 37 8.95 6.33 -3.19
CA ASP A 37 9.45 7.10 -2.05
C ASP A 37 9.56 6.27 -0.77
N LYS A 38 10.32 5.18 -0.83
CA LYS A 38 10.53 4.33 0.35
C LYS A 38 11.14 5.11 1.51
N TYR A 39 10.62 4.83 2.71
CA TYR A 39 11.02 5.50 3.96
C TYR A 39 10.79 7.01 3.99
N GLY A 40 10.03 7.58 3.05
CA GLY A 40 9.82 9.03 2.97
C GLY A 40 11.07 9.84 2.62
N CYS A 41 12.07 9.20 1.99
CA CYS A 41 13.38 9.81 1.74
C CYS A 41 13.35 10.99 0.75
N ARG A 42 12.36 11.00 -0.16
CA ARG A 42 12.23 12.02 -1.22
C ARG A 42 11.18 13.09 -0.89
N GLY A 43 10.38 12.87 0.15
CA GLY A 43 9.31 13.78 0.55
C GLY A 43 8.02 13.66 -0.26
N GLU A 44 7.95 12.81 -1.28
CA GLU A 44 6.77 12.65 -2.12
C GLU A 44 5.58 12.07 -1.34
N ARG A 45 5.82 11.16 -0.40
CA ARG A 45 4.79 10.66 0.51
C ARG A 45 4.23 11.74 1.42
N MET A 46 5.06 12.69 1.85
CA MET A 46 4.61 13.81 2.66
C MET A 46 3.61 14.70 1.91
N ASP A 47 3.83 14.91 0.62
CA ASP A 47 2.92 15.69 -0.22
C ASP A 47 1.60 14.95 -0.51
N LEU A 48 1.64 13.62 -0.55
CA LEU A 48 0.50 12.77 -0.90
C LEU A 48 -0.32 12.26 0.28
N VAL A 49 0.27 12.25 1.49
CA VAL A 49 -0.38 11.63 2.68
C VAL A 49 -1.71 12.28 3.04
N SER A 50 -1.85 13.58 2.82
CA SER A 50 -3.10 14.30 3.06
C SER A 50 -4.27 13.75 2.26
N LEU A 51 -4.01 13.33 1.01
CA LEU A 51 -5.01 12.73 0.12
C LEU A 51 -5.44 11.34 0.61
N ILE A 52 -4.50 10.52 1.08
CA ILE A 52 -4.81 9.23 1.68
C ILE A 52 -5.63 9.42 2.95
N ASP A 53 -5.22 10.35 3.80
CA ASP A 53 -5.84 10.58 5.10
C ASP A 53 -7.30 11.09 5.01
N ILE A 54 -7.67 11.86 3.99
CA ILE A 54 -9.07 12.26 3.78
C ILE A 54 -9.90 11.23 3.00
N ASN A 55 -9.26 10.24 2.35
CA ASN A 55 -9.91 9.19 1.57
C ASN A 55 -9.69 7.79 2.17
N GLN A 56 -9.55 7.69 3.50
CA GLN A 56 -9.26 6.42 4.17
C GLN A 56 -10.26 5.31 3.84
N ASP A 57 -11.53 5.66 3.67
CA ASP A 57 -12.61 4.76 3.32
C ASP A 57 -12.38 4.01 2.01
N LYS A 58 -11.70 4.63 1.06
CA LYS A 58 -11.37 4.03 -0.25
C LYS A 58 -10.31 2.92 -0.17
N PHE A 59 -9.62 2.80 0.96
CA PHE A 59 -8.62 1.75 1.21
C PHE A 59 -9.14 0.62 2.10
N LEU A 60 -10.40 0.65 2.51
CA LEU A 60 -10.99 -0.38 3.34
C LEU A 60 -11.38 -1.63 2.54
N ARG A 61 -11.31 -2.78 3.20
CA ARG A 61 -11.68 -4.12 2.69
C ARG A 61 -10.71 -4.75 1.70
N TYR A 62 -9.64 -4.08 1.30
CA TYR A 62 -8.56 -4.70 0.54
C TYR A 62 -7.81 -5.72 1.40
N ASN A 63 -7.38 -6.82 0.80
CA ASN A 63 -6.46 -7.74 1.47
C ASN A 63 -5.02 -7.20 1.45
N GLN A 64 -4.11 -7.87 2.18
CA GLN A 64 -2.71 -7.43 2.29
C GLN A 64 -2.01 -7.36 0.94
N ASN A 65 -2.25 -8.32 0.03
CA ASN A 65 -1.62 -8.32 -1.29
C ASN A 65 -2.13 -7.17 -2.15
N GLU A 66 -3.43 -6.89 -2.11
CA GLU A 66 -4.01 -5.74 -2.82
C GLU A 66 -3.46 -4.41 -2.29
N ILE A 67 -3.31 -4.25 -0.97
CA ILE A 67 -2.66 -3.06 -0.39
C ILE A 67 -1.20 -2.95 -0.84
N ILE A 68 -0.47 -4.06 -0.93
CA ILE A 68 0.91 -4.08 -1.47
C ILE A 68 0.94 -3.70 -2.95
N ASP A 69 -0.03 -4.13 -3.74
CA ASP A 69 -0.15 -3.74 -5.15
C ASP A 69 -0.42 -2.23 -5.30
N ILE A 70 -1.20 -1.65 -4.38
CA ILE A 70 -1.60 -0.23 -4.41
C ILE A 70 -0.50 0.69 -3.84
N LEU A 71 0.03 0.38 -2.66
CA LEU A 71 0.91 1.25 -1.88
C LEU A 71 2.37 0.77 -1.82
N GLY A 72 2.68 -0.36 -2.46
CA GLY A 72 3.97 -1.01 -2.34
C GLY A 72 4.13 -1.81 -1.05
N ARG A 73 5.30 -2.46 -0.89
CA ARG A 73 5.59 -3.21 0.34
C ARG A 73 5.77 -2.26 1.52
N PRO A 74 5.16 -2.55 2.68
CA PRO A 74 5.37 -1.75 3.88
C PRO A 74 6.83 -1.85 4.33
N GLU A 75 7.34 -0.79 4.95
CA GLU A 75 8.69 -0.78 5.54
C GLU A 75 8.74 -1.56 6.85
N ASN A 76 7.62 -1.64 7.56
CA ASN A 76 7.52 -2.47 8.76
C ASN A 76 6.16 -3.17 8.82
N GLN A 77 6.15 -4.34 9.45
CA GLN A 77 4.96 -5.15 9.62
C GLN A 77 5.00 -5.80 11.00
N THR A 78 3.89 -5.74 11.73
CA THR A 78 3.75 -6.38 13.03
C THR A 78 2.51 -7.28 13.06
N LEU A 79 2.62 -8.37 13.81
CA LEU A 79 1.47 -9.20 14.17
C LEU A 79 0.91 -8.69 15.50
N PHE A 80 -0.39 -8.45 15.51
CA PHE A 80 -1.11 -8.04 16.69
C PHE A 80 -1.99 -9.20 17.21
N THR A 81 -2.59 -9.01 18.38
CA THR A 81 -3.46 -10.03 19.00
C THR A 81 -4.57 -10.49 18.06
N ARG A 82 -4.97 -11.77 18.15
CA ARG A 82 -6.05 -12.40 17.35
C ARG A 82 -5.76 -12.42 15.84
N SER A 83 -4.51 -12.73 15.46
CA SER A 83 -4.11 -12.86 14.04
C SER A 83 -4.32 -11.60 13.19
N GLN A 84 -4.33 -10.44 13.81
CA GLN A 84 -4.36 -9.16 13.09
C GLN A 84 -2.96 -8.79 12.62
N THR A 85 -2.85 -8.27 11.42
CA THR A 85 -1.60 -7.73 10.87
C THR A 85 -1.68 -6.22 10.79
N ILE A 86 -0.57 -5.55 11.03
CA ILE A 86 -0.44 -4.10 10.89
C ILE A 86 0.71 -3.81 9.95
N PHE A 87 0.45 -3.00 8.91
CA PHE A 87 1.45 -2.46 7.99
C PHE A 87 1.78 -1.03 8.38
N TYR A 88 3.08 -0.68 8.29
CA TYR A 88 3.57 0.67 8.50
C TYR A 88 4.33 1.17 7.28
N TYR A 89 3.95 2.36 6.81
CA TYR A 89 4.63 3.11 5.77
C TYR A 89 5.17 4.40 6.36
N TYR A 90 6.48 4.61 6.28
CA TYR A 90 7.08 5.85 6.76
C TYR A 90 6.84 6.98 5.79
N ILE A 91 6.41 8.14 6.31
CA ILE A 91 6.05 9.33 5.54
C ILE A 91 7.14 10.39 5.63
N SER A 92 7.59 10.69 6.85
CA SER A 92 8.69 11.61 7.08
C SER A 92 10.03 10.89 6.91
N TYR A 93 11.08 11.69 6.65
CA TYR A 93 12.44 11.18 6.53
C TYR A 93 12.81 10.20 7.65
N ASN A 94 13.40 9.08 7.28
CA ASN A 94 13.77 8.00 8.18
C ASN A 94 15.30 7.78 8.14
N PRO A 95 15.96 7.41 9.26
CA PRO A 95 17.38 7.05 9.28
C PRO A 95 17.81 6.00 8.26
N ALA A 96 16.90 5.12 7.81
CA ALA A 96 17.14 4.17 6.74
C ALA A 96 17.52 4.84 5.41
N CYS A 97 17.16 6.11 5.20
CA CYS A 97 17.60 6.89 4.04
C CYS A 97 19.14 7.06 3.96
N ASN A 98 19.82 6.95 5.10
CA ASN A 98 21.27 6.98 5.22
C ASN A 98 21.89 5.59 5.46
N GLY A 99 21.14 4.50 5.22
CA GLY A 99 21.62 3.13 5.41
C GLY A 99 21.70 2.69 6.88
N GLN A 100 21.07 3.42 7.79
CA GLN A 100 20.95 3.05 9.21
C GLN A 100 19.76 2.10 9.42
N GLU A 101 19.79 1.33 10.52
CA GLU A 101 18.66 0.47 10.86
C GLU A 101 17.39 1.29 11.10
N THR A 102 16.28 0.79 10.53
CA THR A 102 14.96 1.37 10.72
C THR A 102 14.47 1.05 12.13
N ARG A 103 14.32 2.06 12.98
CA ARG A 103 13.59 1.95 14.23
C ARG A 103 12.23 2.59 14.08
N MET A 104 11.18 1.97 14.64
CA MET A 104 9.89 2.64 14.80
C MET A 104 10.05 3.68 15.91
N GLU A 105 10.30 4.91 15.52
CA GLU A 105 10.33 6.03 16.46
C GLU A 105 8.89 6.53 16.66
N ASP A 106 8.53 6.81 17.92
CA ASP A 106 7.17 7.25 18.26
C ASP A 106 6.82 8.62 17.64
N GLU A 107 7.83 9.44 17.39
CA GLU A 107 7.65 10.79 16.81
C GLU A 107 7.56 10.81 15.28
N GLN A 108 7.81 9.68 14.62
CA GLN A 108 7.84 9.64 13.17
C GLN A 108 6.43 9.69 12.57
N ILE A 109 6.25 10.47 11.49
CA ILE A 109 5.02 10.43 10.71
C ILE A 109 4.97 9.12 9.93
N LYS A 110 3.93 8.32 10.17
CA LYS A 110 3.76 7.02 9.54
C LYS A 110 2.28 6.73 9.27
N LEU A 111 2.01 6.11 8.15
CA LEU A 111 0.70 5.53 7.83
C LEU A 111 0.66 4.12 8.42
N GLU A 112 -0.34 3.86 9.24
CA GLU A 112 -0.66 2.54 9.79
C GLU A 112 -1.91 2.00 9.10
N ILE A 113 -1.84 0.77 8.62
CA ILE A 113 -2.98 0.05 8.06
C ILE A 113 -3.18 -1.23 8.86
N ARG A 114 -4.33 -1.37 9.49
CA ARG A 114 -4.70 -2.56 10.26
C ARG A 114 -5.58 -3.49 9.45
N PHE A 115 -5.24 -4.77 9.48
CA PHE A 115 -6.01 -5.84 8.88
C PHE A 115 -6.73 -6.65 9.94
N ASP A 116 -7.96 -7.05 9.65
CA ASP A 116 -8.73 -7.97 10.51
C ASP A 116 -8.23 -9.44 10.37
N ALA A 117 -8.80 -10.33 11.17
CA ALA A 117 -8.45 -11.75 11.14
C ALA A 117 -8.81 -12.44 9.81
N LEU A 118 -9.65 -11.83 8.97
CA LEU A 118 -10.01 -12.29 7.63
C LEU A 118 -9.13 -11.67 6.55
N ASN A 119 -7.99 -11.07 6.94
CA ASN A 119 -7.04 -10.43 6.03
C ASN A 119 -7.64 -9.27 5.22
N ARG A 120 -8.51 -8.45 5.83
CA ARG A 120 -9.09 -7.27 5.19
C ARG A 120 -8.71 -6.00 5.94
N SER A 121 -8.31 -4.97 5.22
CA SER A 121 -8.03 -3.65 5.79
C SER A 121 -9.30 -3.09 6.45
N LYS A 122 -9.20 -2.75 7.74
CA LYS A 122 -10.33 -2.27 8.54
C LYS A 122 -10.18 -0.83 9.03
N SER A 123 -8.95 -0.35 9.12
CA SER A 123 -8.66 1.03 9.51
C SER A 123 -7.32 1.50 8.99
N LEU A 124 -7.24 2.79 8.69
CA LEU A 124 -6.03 3.52 8.35
C LEU A 124 -5.85 4.65 9.35
N TYR A 125 -4.61 4.89 9.74
CA TYR A 125 -4.23 5.96 10.67
C TYR A 125 -2.94 6.61 10.21
N VAL A 126 -2.91 7.94 10.16
CA VAL A 126 -1.66 8.69 9.99
C VAL A 126 -1.24 9.24 11.35
N HIS A 127 -0.16 8.68 11.91
CA HIS A 127 0.37 9.08 13.21
C HIS A 127 1.17 10.37 13.11
N ASN A 128 1.09 11.20 14.15
CA ASN A 128 1.86 12.44 14.31
C ASN A 128 1.69 13.45 13.15
N TYR A 129 0.52 13.44 12.51
CA TYR A 129 0.22 14.26 11.35
C TYR A 129 -1.08 15.04 11.55
N VAL A 130 -0.99 16.36 11.29
CA VAL A 130 -2.18 17.23 11.25
C VAL A 130 -2.47 17.54 9.78
N ASN A 131 -3.58 17.00 9.29
CA ASN A 131 -3.94 17.15 7.89
C ASN A 131 -4.49 18.56 7.62
N PRO A 132 -3.84 19.37 6.78
CA PRO A 132 -4.31 20.71 6.45
C PRO A 132 -5.62 20.74 5.66
N LEU A 133 -6.01 19.61 5.06
CA LEU A 133 -7.25 19.48 4.28
C LEU A 133 -8.46 19.08 5.13
N LYS A 134 -8.26 18.59 6.36
CA LYS A 134 -9.34 18.33 7.33
C LYS A 134 -9.73 19.63 8.02
N LYS A 135 -10.93 20.12 7.71
CA LYS A 135 -11.57 21.24 8.40
C LYS A 135 -12.51 20.75 9.49
#